data_86f3f3505e2ea552e3ed459709bbb826
#
_entry.id   86f3f3505e2ea552e3ed459709bbb826
#
_cell.length_a   1.000
_cell.length_b   1.000
_cell.length_c   1.000
_cell.angle_alpha   90.00
_cell.angle_beta   90.00
_cell.angle_gamma   90.00
#
_symmetry.space_group_name_H-M   'P 1'
#
loop_
_entity.id
_entity.type
_entity.pdbx_description
1 polymer ?
#
loop_
_entity_poly.entity_id
_entity_poly.type
_entity_poly.pdbx_seq_one_letter_code
_entity_poly.pdbx_strand_id
1 'polypeptide(L)'
;MDLESWSVRLKVLADATRVRLLALLEREELTVAELSAVTRLAQPRVSTHLARLKEVGLVRDRRAGVSAYYRFEEDPLDPALRDLWRTLRDGSDDPLLRQDAERLPEVLAMRAADQNWADSVAGDMERHYSPGRTWEAMARSVLPLFETGDVLDIASGDGVLAELLAPHAHRYVCIDASRRVVNAATERLRRHRNVEVREGDMHALALEDESFDLVAMMHALT
;
A
#
# COMPACT_ATOMS: atom_id res chain seq x y z
N MET A 1 24.43 -25.73 -14.85
CA MET A 1 24.81 -24.30 -14.76
C MET A 1 26.28 -24.16 -15.07
N ASP A 2 26.69 -23.19 -15.88
CA ASP A 2 28.10 -22.93 -16.23
C ASP A 2 28.80 -22.04 -15.17
N LEU A 3 30.13 -21.91 -15.28
CA LEU A 3 30.94 -21.14 -14.31
C LEU A 3 30.61 -19.63 -14.33
N GLU A 4 30.20 -19.10 -15.48
CA GLU A 4 29.85 -17.68 -15.61
C GLU A 4 28.55 -17.38 -14.84
N SER A 5 27.52 -18.21 -15.02
CA SER A 5 26.27 -18.14 -14.27
C SER A 5 26.50 -18.27 -12.75
N TRP A 6 27.40 -19.17 -12.33
CA TRP A 6 27.79 -19.30 -10.93
C TRP A 6 28.48 -18.03 -10.41
N SER A 7 29.42 -17.50 -11.18
CA SER A 7 30.14 -16.27 -10.78
C SER A 7 29.19 -15.09 -10.54
N VAL A 8 28.18 -14.90 -11.41
CA VAL A 8 27.18 -13.84 -11.24
C VAL A 8 26.37 -14.03 -9.97
N ARG A 9 25.88 -15.23 -9.70
CA ARG A 9 25.03 -15.54 -8.53
C ARG A 9 25.82 -15.46 -7.22
N LEU A 10 27.04 -15.96 -7.20
CA LEU A 10 27.93 -15.83 -6.05
C LEU A 10 28.25 -14.36 -5.73
N LYS A 11 28.51 -13.53 -6.75
CA LYS A 11 28.70 -12.08 -6.58
C LYS A 11 27.46 -11.40 -5.98
N VAL A 12 26.26 -11.87 -6.35
CA VAL A 12 25.02 -11.34 -5.77
C VAL A 12 24.90 -11.74 -4.30
N LEU A 13 25.20 -12.97 -3.92
CA LEU A 13 25.15 -13.43 -2.54
C LEU A 13 26.33 -12.95 -1.67
N ALA A 14 27.41 -12.47 -2.27
CA ALA A 14 28.57 -11.94 -1.53
C ALA A 14 28.37 -10.53 -0.92
N ASP A 15 27.15 -10.08 -0.77
CA ASP A 15 26.79 -8.78 -0.17
C ASP A 15 25.88 -8.98 1.03
N ALA A 16 26.33 -8.53 2.19
CA ALA A 16 25.61 -8.71 3.45
C ALA A 16 24.18 -8.10 3.44
N THR A 17 23.99 -6.97 2.74
CA THR A 17 22.66 -6.36 2.64
C THR A 17 21.71 -7.27 1.86
N ARG A 18 22.16 -7.87 0.76
CA ARG A 18 21.32 -8.78 -0.02
C ARG A 18 20.99 -10.06 0.73
N VAL A 19 21.92 -10.60 1.52
CA VAL A 19 21.67 -11.74 2.42
C VAL A 19 20.61 -11.40 3.46
N ARG A 20 20.68 -10.22 4.08
CA ARG A 20 19.65 -9.74 5.03
C ARG A 20 18.27 -9.64 4.39
N LEU A 21 18.19 -9.03 3.20
CA LEU A 21 16.93 -8.91 2.47
C LEU A 21 16.35 -10.27 2.09
N LEU A 22 17.17 -11.21 1.62
CA LEU A 22 16.72 -12.57 1.30
C LEU A 22 16.20 -13.31 2.52
N ALA A 23 16.87 -13.21 3.67
CA ALA A 23 16.45 -13.85 4.91
C ALA A 23 15.08 -13.32 5.40
N LEU A 24 14.76 -12.07 5.15
CA LEU A 24 13.45 -11.50 5.43
C LEU A 24 12.39 -11.97 4.41
N LEU A 25 12.71 -11.94 3.12
CA LEU A 25 11.81 -12.29 2.02
C LEU A 25 11.50 -13.80 1.94
N GLU A 26 12.32 -14.64 2.53
CA GLU A 26 12.04 -16.07 2.73
C GLU A 26 10.93 -16.30 3.74
N ARG A 27 10.80 -15.39 4.73
CA ARG A 27 9.78 -15.49 5.79
C ARG A 27 8.46 -14.86 5.40
N GLU A 28 8.53 -13.69 4.74
CA GLU A 28 7.34 -12.89 4.46
C GLU A 28 7.47 -12.12 3.14
N GLU A 29 6.34 -11.87 2.48
CA GLU A 29 6.27 -10.90 1.40
C GLU A 29 6.32 -9.47 1.96
N LEU A 30 7.27 -8.66 1.50
CA LEU A 30 7.51 -7.33 2.02
C LEU A 30 7.63 -6.29 0.89
N THR A 31 7.14 -5.09 1.17
CA THR A 31 7.36 -3.92 0.32
C THR A 31 8.75 -3.31 0.54
N VAL A 32 9.18 -2.39 -0.35
CA VAL A 32 10.43 -1.63 -0.17
C VAL A 32 10.40 -0.82 1.13
N ALA A 33 9.24 -0.23 1.48
CA ALA A 33 9.08 0.57 2.70
C ALA A 33 9.26 -0.30 3.95
N GLU A 34 8.64 -1.47 3.98
CA GLU A 34 8.75 -2.41 5.10
C GLU A 34 10.17 -2.97 5.25
N LEU A 35 10.81 -3.37 4.14
CA LEU A 35 12.21 -3.79 4.15
C LEU A 35 13.13 -2.67 4.66
N SER A 36 12.86 -1.43 4.28
CA SER A 36 13.57 -0.24 4.78
C SER A 36 13.38 -0.06 6.28
N ALA A 37 12.16 -0.22 6.78
CA ALA A 37 11.82 -0.11 8.20
C ALA A 37 12.52 -1.20 9.03
N VAL A 38 12.45 -2.47 8.59
CA VAL A 38 13.09 -3.61 9.29
C VAL A 38 14.61 -3.46 9.30
N THR A 39 15.22 -3.22 8.12
CA THR A 39 16.70 -3.20 7.97
C THR A 39 17.33 -1.89 8.39
N ARG A 40 16.54 -0.82 8.56
CA ARG A 40 16.97 0.58 8.79
C ARG A 40 17.87 1.11 7.67
N LEU A 41 17.61 0.69 6.44
CA LEU A 41 18.29 1.16 5.25
C LEU A 41 17.39 2.14 4.48
N ALA A 42 17.98 3.09 3.78
CA ALA A 42 17.24 4.00 2.91
C ALA A 42 16.56 3.24 1.75
N GLN A 43 15.32 3.58 1.41
CA GLN A 43 14.53 2.92 0.35
C GLN A 43 15.26 2.82 -1.00
N PRO A 44 15.97 3.85 -1.50
CA PRO A 44 16.73 3.74 -2.76
C PRO A 44 17.81 2.64 -2.71
N ARG A 45 18.43 2.45 -1.54
CA ARG A 45 19.43 1.38 -1.35
C ARG A 45 18.76 0.01 -1.36
N VAL A 46 17.65 -0.16 -0.66
CA VAL A 46 16.86 -1.40 -0.68
C VAL A 46 16.42 -1.74 -2.10
N SER A 47 15.86 -0.78 -2.84
CA SER A 47 15.43 -0.96 -4.23
C SER A 47 16.56 -1.41 -5.15
N THR A 48 17.76 -0.83 -5.00
CA THR A 48 18.94 -1.22 -5.79
C THR A 48 19.33 -2.67 -5.53
N HIS A 49 19.33 -3.11 -4.27
CA HIS A 49 19.66 -4.50 -3.93
C HIS A 49 18.57 -5.48 -4.38
N LEU A 50 17.28 -5.11 -4.28
CA LEU A 50 16.17 -5.93 -4.78
C LEU A 50 16.23 -6.12 -6.30
N ALA A 51 16.58 -5.07 -7.06
CA ALA A 51 16.78 -5.18 -8.51
C ALA A 51 17.84 -6.23 -8.86
N ARG A 52 18.97 -6.24 -8.15
CA ARG A 52 20.03 -7.23 -8.34
C ARG A 52 19.63 -8.65 -7.97
N LEU A 53 18.83 -8.82 -6.92
CA LEU A 53 18.28 -10.11 -6.53
C LEU A 53 17.27 -10.64 -7.55
N LYS A 54 16.47 -9.74 -8.13
CA LYS A 54 15.50 -10.06 -9.17
C LYS A 54 16.17 -10.44 -10.48
N GLU A 55 17.25 -9.74 -10.90
CA GLU A 55 18.03 -10.06 -12.10
C GLU A 55 18.53 -11.51 -12.13
N VAL A 56 18.85 -12.09 -10.98
CA VAL A 56 19.33 -13.48 -10.86
C VAL A 56 18.24 -14.49 -10.48
N GLY A 57 16.98 -14.03 -10.39
CA GLY A 57 15.83 -14.89 -10.12
C GLY A 57 15.69 -15.35 -8.66
N LEU A 58 16.39 -14.72 -7.71
CA LEU A 58 16.27 -15.03 -6.28
C LEU A 58 15.02 -14.40 -5.63
N VAL A 59 14.51 -13.34 -6.23
CA VAL A 59 13.36 -12.58 -5.73
C VAL A 59 12.40 -12.29 -6.87
N ARG A 60 11.10 -12.43 -6.60
CA ARG A 60 10.01 -12.02 -7.46
C ARG A 60 9.21 -10.91 -6.78
N ASP A 61 8.63 -10.04 -7.58
CA ASP A 61 7.64 -9.07 -7.13
C ASP A 61 6.25 -9.35 -7.70
N ARG A 62 5.24 -8.98 -6.95
CA ARG A 62 3.87 -8.85 -7.43
C ARG A 62 3.32 -7.49 -7.03
N ARG A 63 2.43 -6.95 -7.84
CA ARG A 63 1.72 -5.72 -7.52
C ARG A 63 0.41 -6.03 -6.79
N ALA A 64 0.14 -5.26 -5.74
CA ALA A 64 -1.14 -5.23 -5.06
C ALA A 64 -1.45 -3.76 -4.74
N GLY A 65 -2.43 -3.20 -5.41
CA GLY A 65 -2.71 -1.77 -5.37
C GLY A 65 -1.50 -0.94 -5.86
N VAL A 66 -1.17 0.08 -5.12
CA VAL A 66 -0.01 0.97 -5.38
C VAL A 66 1.32 0.34 -4.97
N SER A 67 1.30 -0.76 -4.22
CA SER A 67 2.48 -1.37 -3.63
C SER A 67 3.01 -2.54 -4.45
N ALA A 68 4.34 -2.66 -4.53
CA ALA A 68 5.03 -3.86 -5.02
C ALA A 68 5.53 -4.67 -3.82
N TYR A 69 5.07 -5.91 -3.72
CA TYR A 69 5.50 -6.87 -2.71
C TYR A 69 6.54 -7.79 -3.29
N TYR A 70 7.63 -7.97 -2.59
CA TYR A 70 8.75 -8.83 -2.96
C TYR A 70 8.73 -10.09 -2.11
N ARG A 71 9.09 -11.22 -2.70
CA ARG A 71 9.25 -12.50 -1.99
C ARG A 71 10.44 -13.27 -2.55
N PHE A 72 10.99 -14.16 -1.73
CA PHE A 72 11.96 -15.14 -2.17
C PHE A 72 11.31 -16.15 -3.11
N GLU A 73 11.97 -16.50 -4.20
CA GLU A 73 11.46 -17.42 -5.21
C GLU A 73 12.19 -18.76 -5.12
N GLU A 74 11.57 -19.73 -4.45
CA GLU A 74 12.19 -21.04 -4.23
C GLU A 74 12.00 -22.01 -5.41
N ASP A 75 10.83 -21.98 -6.06
CA ASP A 75 10.42 -23.02 -7.01
C ASP A 75 11.18 -23.06 -8.35
N PRO A 76 11.59 -21.95 -9.01
CA PRO A 76 12.40 -22.05 -10.20
C PRO A 76 13.90 -22.10 -9.91
N LEU A 77 14.33 -22.09 -8.62
CA LEU A 77 15.76 -22.09 -8.29
C LEU A 77 16.42 -23.43 -8.65
N ASP A 78 17.58 -23.31 -9.28
CA ASP A 78 18.51 -24.43 -9.41
C ASP A 78 18.78 -25.05 -8.03
N PRO A 79 18.66 -26.38 -7.89
CA PRO A 79 18.87 -27.05 -6.59
C PRO A 79 20.17 -26.68 -5.92
N ALA A 80 21.26 -26.55 -6.69
CA ALA A 80 22.56 -26.20 -6.14
C ALA A 80 22.61 -24.75 -5.58
N LEU A 81 21.88 -23.82 -6.18
CA LEU A 81 21.76 -22.46 -5.65
C LEU A 81 20.90 -22.42 -4.38
N ARG A 82 19.85 -23.24 -4.35
CA ARG A 82 19.02 -23.42 -3.14
C ARG A 82 19.83 -23.99 -1.98
N ASP A 83 20.64 -25.01 -2.21
CA ASP A 83 21.51 -25.61 -1.19
C ASP A 83 22.59 -24.64 -0.71
N LEU A 84 23.16 -23.85 -1.62
CA LEU A 84 24.10 -22.78 -1.28
C LEU A 84 23.43 -21.73 -0.39
N TRP A 85 22.22 -21.28 -0.74
CA TRP A 85 21.46 -20.33 0.07
C TRP A 85 21.20 -20.89 1.48
N ARG A 86 20.73 -22.12 1.59
CA ARG A 86 20.48 -22.78 2.88
C ARG A 86 21.77 -22.86 3.72
N THR A 87 22.88 -23.24 3.11
CA THR A 87 24.19 -23.29 3.80
C THR A 87 24.60 -21.92 4.32
N LEU A 88 24.45 -20.88 3.51
CA LEU A 88 24.78 -19.51 3.89
C LEU A 88 23.87 -19.01 5.03
N ARG A 89 22.57 -19.23 4.91
CA ARG A 89 21.57 -18.83 5.92
C ARG A 89 21.81 -19.53 7.26
N ASP A 90 21.92 -20.84 7.24
CA ASP A 90 22.03 -21.67 8.46
C ASP A 90 23.40 -21.55 9.13
N GLY A 91 24.44 -21.25 8.34
CA GLY A 91 25.81 -21.00 8.84
C GLY A 91 26.06 -19.57 9.30
N SER A 92 25.10 -18.65 9.12
CA SER A 92 25.30 -17.23 9.45
C SER A 92 24.73 -16.89 10.82
N ASP A 93 25.59 -16.56 11.77
CA ASP A 93 25.23 -16.06 13.11
C ASP A 93 25.55 -14.56 13.22
N ASP A 94 24.95 -13.75 12.34
CA ASP A 94 25.15 -12.32 12.30
C ASP A 94 24.15 -11.57 13.18
N PRO A 95 24.60 -10.65 14.07
CA PRO A 95 23.70 -9.85 14.92
C PRO A 95 22.65 -9.05 14.13
N LEU A 96 22.96 -8.57 12.91
CA LEU A 96 22.01 -7.84 12.08
C LEU A 96 20.86 -8.72 11.59
N LEU A 97 21.12 -9.99 11.26
CA LEU A 97 20.08 -10.94 10.88
C LEU A 97 19.10 -11.19 12.05
N ARG A 98 19.62 -11.31 13.28
CA ARG A 98 18.79 -11.45 14.49
C ARG A 98 17.95 -10.20 14.73
N GLN A 99 18.56 -9.02 14.70
CA GLN A 99 17.87 -7.75 14.89
C GLN A 99 16.78 -7.51 13.83
N ASP A 100 17.03 -7.87 12.58
CA ASP A 100 16.04 -7.77 11.51
C ASP A 100 14.87 -8.74 11.79
N ALA A 101 15.15 -9.97 12.20
CA ALA A 101 14.13 -10.94 12.56
C ALA A 101 13.27 -10.50 13.76
N GLU A 102 13.86 -9.80 14.73
CA GLU A 102 13.16 -9.24 15.89
C GLU A 102 12.25 -8.06 15.54
N ARG A 103 12.63 -7.23 14.54
CA ARG A 103 11.83 -6.08 14.09
C ARG A 103 10.69 -6.46 13.12
N LEU A 104 10.83 -7.57 12.42
CA LEU A 104 9.84 -7.98 11.42
C LEU A 104 8.42 -8.06 11.98
N PRO A 105 8.15 -8.70 13.14
CA PRO A 105 6.79 -8.76 13.71
C PRO A 105 6.19 -7.38 14.00
N GLU A 106 6.98 -6.41 14.42
CA GLU A 106 6.52 -5.04 14.68
C GLU A 106 6.05 -4.36 13.38
N VAL A 107 6.84 -4.48 12.30
CA VAL A 107 6.49 -3.91 10.98
C VAL A 107 5.24 -4.58 10.41
N LEU A 108 5.08 -5.90 10.59
CA LEU A 108 3.87 -6.62 10.16
C LEU A 108 2.63 -6.22 10.99
N ALA A 109 2.80 -5.96 12.29
CA ALA A 109 1.73 -5.45 13.13
C ALA A 109 1.29 -4.04 12.71
N MET A 110 2.23 -3.17 12.28
CA MET A 110 1.90 -1.86 11.72
C MET A 110 1.10 -2.00 10.41
N ARG A 111 1.50 -2.90 9.50
CA ARG A 111 0.73 -3.22 8.28
C ARG A 111 -0.71 -3.63 8.62
N ALA A 112 -0.88 -4.53 9.58
CA ALA A 112 -2.20 -4.99 10.00
C ALA A 112 -3.02 -3.87 10.64
N ALA A 113 -2.37 -2.97 11.39
CA ALA A 113 -3.01 -1.80 11.99
C ALA A 113 -3.47 -0.81 10.89
N ASP A 114 -2.64 -0.55 9.87
CA ASP A 114 -2.99 0.33 8.74
C ASP A 114 -4.15 -0.24 7.93
N GLN A 115 -4.16 -1.55 7.66
CA GLN A 115 -5.26 -2.21 6.97
C GLN A 115 -6.58 -2.15 7.73
N ASN A 116 -6.54 -2.16 9.06
CA ASN A 116 -7.74 -2.09 9.92
C ASN A 116 -8.06 -0.66 10.38
N TRP A 117 -7.20 0.31 10.12
CA TRP A 117 -7.37 1.67 10.62
C TRP A 117 -8.65 2.32 10.08
N ALA A 118 -8.91 2.24 8.78
CA ALA A 118 -10.12 2.78 8.17
C ALA A 118 -11.40 2.20 8.82
N ASP A 119 -11.39 0.89 9.08
CA ASP A 119 -12.50 0.22 9.76
C ASP A 119 -12.64 0.67 11.22
N SER A 120 -11.53 0.95 11.91
CA SER A 120 -11.54 1.36 13.31
C SER A 120 -12.09 2.78 13.52
N VAL A 121 -11.91 3.67 12.53
CA VAL A 121 -12.35 5.08 12.59
C VAL A 121 -13.57 5.36 11.70
N ALA A 122 -14.20 4.32 11.15
CA ALA A 122 -15.37 4.46 10.31
C ALA A 122 -16.50 5.22 11.04
N GLY A 123 -16.94 6.33 10.47
CA GLY A 123 -17.91 7.27 11.06
C GLY A 123 -17.32 8.38 11.91
N ASP A 124 -16.03 8.32 12.27
CA ASP A 124 -15.31 9.33 13.03
C ASP A 124 -14.06 9.89 12.30
N MET A 125 -13.90 9.62 11.01
CA MET A 125 -12.74 10.03 10.20
C MET A 125 -12.50 11.54 10.24
N GLU A 126 -13.56 12.32 10.29
CA GLU A 126 -13.51 13.78 10.40
C GLU A 126 -12.64 14.26 11.57
N ARG A 127 -12.69 13.56 12.71
CA ARG A 127 -11.90 13.92 13.90
C ARG A 127 -10.41 13.69 13.73
N HIS A 128 -10.03 12.74 12.88
CA HIS A 128 -8.64 12.39 12.62
C HIS A 128 -8.00 13.26 11.55
N TYR A 129 -8.76 13.63 10.49
CA TYR A 129 -8.22 14.40 9.36
C TYR A 129 -8.34 15.92 9.51
N SER A 130 -9.19 16.42 10.41
CA SER A 130 -9.51 17.84 10.48
C SER A 130 -9.45 18.44 11.88
N PRO A 131 -8.31 18.35 12.57
CA PRO A 131 -8.17 19.07 13.84
C PRO A 131 -8.30 20.57 13.59
N GLY A 132 -9.37 21.17 14.13
CA GLY A 132 -9.64 22.61 14.02
C GLY A 132 -10.50 23.06 12.85
N ARG A 133 -10.94 22.15 11.96
CA ARG A 133 -11.92 22.38 10.86
C ARG A 133 -11.67 23.60 9.96
N THR A 134 -10.44 24.09 9.90
CA THR A 134 -10.10 25.31 9.10
C THR A 134 -10.40 25.11 7.62
N TRP A 135 -10.06 23.93 7.06
CA TRP A 135 -10.32 23.61 5.66
C TRP A 135 -11.83 23.51 5.37
N GLU A 136 -12.62 22.98 6.32
CA GLU A 136 -14.06 22.87 6.18
C GLU A 136 -14.72 24.24 6.14
N ALA A 137 -14.29 25.17 7.00
CA ALA A 137 -14.78 26.54 6.99
C ALA A 137 -14.47 27.24 5.66
N MET A 138 -13.27 27.06 5.12
CA MET A 138 -12.89 27.58 3.80
C MET A 138 -13.73 26.95 2.69
N ALA A 139 -13.89 25.63 2.69
CA ALA A 139 -14.70 24.92 1.71
C ALA A 139 -16.15 25.42 1.73
N ARG A 140 -16.79 25.48 2.90
CA ARG A 140 -18.17 25.99 3.05
C ARG A 140 -18.34 27.43 2.58
N SER A 141 -17.28 28.24 2.62
CA SER A 141 -17.32 29.64 2.17
C SER A 141 -17.25 29.78 0.66
N VAL A 142 -16.55 28.84 -0.02
CA VAL A 142 -16.24 28.93 -1.44
C VAL A 142 -17.16 28.06 -2.30
N LEU A 143 -17.58 26.89 -1.78
CA LEU A 143 -18.39 25.91 -2.50
C LEU A 143 -19.70 26.46 -3.09
N PRO A 144 -20.45 27.38 -2.42
CA PRO A 144 -21.65 27.95 -3.01
C PRO A 144 -21.44 28.75 -4.29
N LEU A 145 -20.18 29.03 -4.63
CA LEU A 145 -19.82 29.75 -5.87
C LEU A 145 -19.61 28.83 -7.07
N PHE A 146 -19.65 27.51 -6.87
CA PHE A 146 -19.37 26.52 -7.92
C PHE A 146 -20.52 25.52 -8.05
N GLU A 147 -20.83 25.14 -9.28
CA GLU A 147 -21.57 23.93 -9.63
C GLU A 147 -20.56 22.87 -10.07
N THR A 148 -20.55 21.71 -9.42
CA THR A 148 -19.52 20.69 -9.65
C THR A 148 -19.91 19.62 -10.67
N GLY A 149 -21.16 19.67 -11.20
CA GLY A 149 -21.64 18.65 -12.15
C GLY A 149 -21.75 17.27 -11.53
N ASP A 150 -21.37 16.23 -12.29
CA ASP A 150 -21.29 14.85 -11.84
C ASP A 150 -19.93 14.61 -11.18
N VAL A 151 -19.90 14.18 -9.93
CA VAL A 151 -18.69 14.04 -9.11
C VAL A 151 -18.44 12.57 -8.78
N LEU A 152 -17.19 12.12 -8.96
CA LEU A 152 -16.68 10.86 -8.47
C LEU A 152 -15.68 11.11 -7.33
N ASP A 153 -15.90 10.48 -6.18
CA ASP A 153 -15.03 10.55 -5.01
C ASP A 153 -14.44 9.16 -4.74
N ILE A 154 -13.15 9.01 -5.01
CA ILE A 154 -12.42 7.74 -4.92
C ILE A 154 -11.71 7.68 -3.57
N ALA A 155 -11.82 6.56 -2.88
CA ALA A 155 -11.41 6.39 -1.48
C ALA A 155 -12.07 7.45 -0.59
N SER A 156 -13.40 7.56 -0.74
CA SER A 156 -14.23 8.64 -0.18
C SER A 156 -14.31 8.63 1.34
N GLY A 157 -13.79 7.58 1.99
CA GLY A 157 -13.90 7.42 3.42
C GLY A 157 -15.36 7.37 3.90
N ASP A 158 -15.62 7.88 5.07
CA ASP A 158 -16.98 7.94 5.64
C ASP A 158 -17.84 9.11 5.11
N GLY A 159 -17.42 9.74 3.98
CA GLY A 159 -18.24 10.69 3.21
C GLY A 159 -18.19 12.14 3.69
N VAL A 160 -17.15 12.54 4.45
CA VAL A 160 -17.00 13.95 4.93
C VAL A 160 -16.95 14.95 3.77
N LEU A 161 -16.17 14.65 2.72
CA LEU A 161 -16.08 15.50 1.53
C LEU A 161 -17.40 15.52 0.77
N ALA A 162 -18.03 14.36 0.62
CA ALA A 162 -19.33 14.23 -0.04
C ALA A 162 -20.43 15.04 0.69
N GLU A 163 -20.41 15.10 2.02
CA GLU A 163 -21.36 15.91 2.80
C GLU A 163 -21.25 17.41 2.48
N LEU A 164 -20.05 17.87 2.11
CA LEU A 164 -19.81 19.27 1.71
C LEU A 164 -20.17 19.53 0.25
N LEU A 165 -19.79 18.64 -0.67
CA LEU A 165 -19.91 18.85 -2.12
C LEU A 165 -21.27 18.42 -2.68
N ALA A 166 -21.92 17.42 -2.11
CA ALA A 166 -23.17 16.90 -2.63
C ALA A 166 -24.29 17.96 -2.84
N PRO A 167 -24.46 18.99 -1.97
CA PRO A 167 -25.43 20.04 -2.19
C PRO A 167 -25.18 20.87 -3.46
N HIS A 168 -23.96 20.83 -4.01
CA HIS A 168 -23.51 21.59 -5.18
C HIS A 168 -23.26 20.71 -6.41
N ALA A 169 -23.49 19.39 -6.29
CA ALA A 169 -23.32 18.41 -7.34
C ALA A 169 -24.67 18.03 -7.95
N HIS A 170 -24.67 17.73 -9.25
CA HIS A 170 -25.81 17.12 -9.91
C HIS A 170 -25.97 15.66 -9.48
N ARG A 171 -24.88 14.89 -9.51
CA ARG A 171 -24.74 13.53 -9.02
C ARG A 171 -23.40 13.39 -8.29
N TYR A 172 -23.39 12.63 -7.19
CA TYR A 172 -22.18 12.37 -6.42
C TYR A 172 -22.03 10.87 -6.17
N VAL A 173 -20.92 10.28 -6.62
CA VAL A 173 -20.64 8.86 -6.45
C VAL A 173 -19.41 8.71 -5.54
N CYS A 174 -19.60 8.06 -4.39
CA CYS A 174 -18.56 7.70 -3.44
C CYS A 174 -18.14 6.25 -3.67
N ILE A 175 -16.84 5.98 -3.72
CA ILE A 175 -16.30 4.62 -3.78
C ILE A 175 -15.25 4.44 -2.70
N ASP A 176 -15.38 3.37 -1.91
CA ASP A 176 -14.39 2.96 -0.92
C ASP A 176 -14.27 1.45 -0.88
N ALA A 177 -13.08 0.93 -0.56
CA ALA A 177 -12.80 -0.50 -0.52
C ALA A 177 -13.30 -1.17 0.76
N SER A 178 -13.48 -0.41 1.84
CA SER A 178 -13.93 -0.93 3.12
C SER A 178 -15.47 -0.91 3.23
N ARG A 179 -16.07 -2.09 3.28
CA ARG A 179 -17.53 -2.22 3.48
C ARG A 179 -18.04 -1.52 4.74
N ARG A 180 -17.25 -1.52 5.80
CA ARG A 180 -17.61 -0.83 7.05
C ARG A 180 -17.64 0.67 6.87
N VAL A 181 -16.67 1.22 6.15
CA VAL A 181 -16.58 2.65 5.81
C VAL A 181 -17.74 3.05 4.88
N VAL A 182 -18.04 2.23 3.86
CA VAL A 182 -19.19 2.41 2.95
C VAL A 182 -20.51 2.47 3.73
N ASN A 183 -20.70 1.60 4.72
CA ASN A 183 -21.90 1.63 5.57
C ASN A 183 -21.97 2.92 6.39
N ALA A 184 -20.85 3.40 6.94
CA ALA A 184 -20.81 4.65 7.69
C ALA A 184 -21.10 5.87 6.78
N ALA A 185 -20.52 5.90 5.57
CA ALA A 185 -20.79 6.93 4.56
C ALA A 185 -22.27 6.92 4.14
N THR A 186 -22.85 5.74 3.90
CA THR A 186 -24.27 5.58 3.55
C THR A 186 -25.17 6.18 4.62
N GLU A 187 -24.90 5.91 5.89
CA GLU A 187 -25.68 6.48 7.00
C GLU A 187 -25.51 8.00 7.10
N ARG A 188 -24.28 8.50 6.99
CA ARG A 188 -23.98 9.94 7.01
C ARG A 188 -24.70 10.69 5.88
N LEU A 189 -24.68 10.11 4.66
CA LEU A 189 -25.12 10.77 3.44
C LEU A 189 -26.61 10.50 3.09
N ARG A 190 -27.35 9.75 3.91
CA ARG A 190 -28.73 9.33 3.67
C ARG A 190 -29.72 10.48 3.34
N ARG A 191 -29.40 11.72 3.76
CA ARG A 191 -30.21 12.91 3.48
C ARG A 191 -30.00 13.47 2.06
N HIS A 192 -28.91 13.10 1.38
CA HIS A 192 -28.55 13.57 0.04
C HIS A 192 -29.05 12.58 -1.00
N ARG A 193 -30.12 12.93 -1.73
CA ARG A 193 -30.76 12.03 -2.71
C ARG A 193 -29.93 11.83 -3.99
N ASN A 194 -28.99 12.73 -4.24
CA ASN A 194 -28.07 12.73 -5.40
C ASN A 194 -26.77 12.00 -5.11
N VAL A 195 -26.61 11.40 -3.93
CA VAL A 195 -25.40 10.67 -3.54
C VAL A 195 -25.64 9.16 -3.67
N GLU A 196 -24.68 8.50 -4.28
CA GLU A 196 -24.58 7.04 -4.32
C GLU A 196 -23.28 6.61 -3.66
N VAL A 197 -23.32 5.63 -2.75
CA VAL A 197 -22.14 5.07 -2.08
C VAL A 197 -21.98 3.61 -2.49
N ARG A 198 -20.79 3.25 -2.98
CA ARG A 198 -20.47 1.91 -3.48
C ARG A 198 -19.21 1.36 -2.83
N GLU A 199 -19.19 0.05 -2.58
CA GLU A 199 -17.97 -0.68 -2.29
C GLU A 199 -17.24 -0.95 -3.62
N GLY A 200 -15.94 -0.64 -3.69
CA GLY A 200 -15.16 -0.84 -4.91
C GLY A 200 -13.66 -0.63 -4.72
N ASP A 201 -12.89 -1.29 -5.59
CA ASP A 201 -11.44 -1.11 -5.67
C ASP A 201 -11.12 0.05 -6.61
N MET A 202 -10.38 1.05 -6.12
CA MET A 202 -9.95 2.21 -6.91
C MET A 202 -9.08 1.85 -8.13
N HIS A 203 -8.51 0.64 -8.16
CA HIS A 203 -7.70 0.13 -9.28
C HIS A 203 -8.53 -0.64 -10.33
N ALA A 204 -9.80 -0.92 -10.05
CA ALA A 204 -10.70 -1.68 -10.92
C ALA A 204 -12.12 -1.10 -10.87
N LEU A 205 -12.25 0.16 -11.22
CA LEU A 205 -13.53 0.86 -11.23
C LEU A 205 -14.38 0.38 -12.42
N ALA A 206 -15.58 -0.12 -12.14
CA ALA A 206 -16.57 -0.49 -13.15
C ALA A 206 -17.41 0.74 -13.52
N LEU A 207 -16.77 1.75 -14.13
CA LEU A 207 -17.35 3.00 -14.56
C LEU A 207 -17.05 3.22 -16.03
N GLU A 208 -17.92 3.95 -16.74
CA GLU A 208 -17.67 4.36 -18.11
C GLU A 208 -16.65 5.51 -18.15
N ASP A 209 -15.83 5.54 -19.19
CA ASP A 209 -14.88 6.62 -19.40
C ASP A 209 -15.62 7.95 -19.62
N GLU A 210 -15.00 9.06 -19.21
CA GLU A 210 -15.53 10.42 -19.38
C GLU A 210 -16.94 10.64 -18.81
N SER A 211 -17.33 9.89 -17.77
CA SER A 211 -18.69 9.92 -17.21
C SER A 211 -18.86 10.86 -16.01
N PHE A 212 -17.83 11.62 -15.64
CA PHE A 212 -17.84 12.57 -14.53
C PHE A 212 -17.15 13.88 -14.89
N ASP A 213 -17.69 14.99 -14.39
CA ASP A 213 -17.12 16.33 -14.57
C ASP A 213 -15.98 16.61 -13.59
N LEU A 214 -16.03 16.02 -12.40
CA LEU A 214 -15.03 16.16 -11.34
C LEU A 214 -14.69 14.81 -10.73
N VAL A 215 -13.39 14.53 -10.59
CA VAL A 215 -12.91 13.37 -9.82
C VAL A 215 -12.09 13.86 -8.61
N ALA A 216 -12.51 13.49 -7.43
CA ALA A 216 -11.83 13.75 -6.17
C ALA A 216 -11.16 12.48 -5.64
N MET A 217 -9.96 12.63 -5.09
CA MET A 217 -9.25 11.57 -4.36
C MET A 217 -8.44 12.24 -3.25
N MET A 218 -8.89 12.11 -2.01
CA MET A 218 -8.27 12.75 -0.87
C MET A 218 -7.65 11.71 0.06
N HIS A 219 -6.35 11.89 0.41
CA HIS A 219 -5.63 11.00 1.33
C HIS A 219 -5.52 9.52 0.95
N ALA A 220 -5.69 9.18 -0.33
CA ALA A 220 -5.62 7.80 -0.81
C ALA A 220 -4.22 7.37 -1.30
N LEU A 221 -3.28 8.29 -1.41
CA LEU A 221 -1.93 8.07 -1.94
C LEU A 221 -0.90 8.15 -0.79
N THR A 222 -0.89 7.13 0.07
CA THR A 222 0.12 6.97 1.14
C THR A 222 1.01 5.76 0.92
#